data_d73f965ee765e2df13dfa150d0026e59
#
_entry.id   d73f965ee765e2df13dfa150d0026e59
#
_cell.length_a   1.000
_cell.length_b   1.000
_cell.length_c   1.000
_cell.angle_alpha   90.00
_cell.angle_beta   90.00
_cell.angle_gamma   90.00
#
_symmetry.space_group_name_H-M   'P 1'
#
loop_
_entity.id
_entity.type
_entity.pdbx_description
1 polymer ?
#
loop_
_entity_poly.entity_id
_entity_poly.type
_entity_poly.pdbx_seq_one_letter_code
_entity_poly.pdbx_strand_id
1 'polypeptide(L)'
;MIVFPKLLGDLLEQVDQKRAAHLALDFARHVLDIERDGIAQPVRAVCLEYVEVCHEAIDLGEVPPRLPEVRDRLLEVAAQWDTNRHVLARGAGPILDAARVGTEQMLAKARGQGPTTPIPCLYVARQLQAEVGQWYAEHRQEGTDERLVARHARWEEARWQVLHILRTEPNPHNDAG
;
A
#
# COMPACT_ATOMS: atom_id res chain seq x y z
N MET A 1 -15.69 16.25 -16.88
CA MET A 1 -15.77 15.53 -15.59
C MET A 1 -14.48 14.74 -15.39
N ILE A 2 -13.68 15.06 -14.36
CA ILE A 2 -12.43 14.37 -14.08
C ILE A 2 -12.79 13.01 -13.48
N VAL A 3 -12.34 11.93 -14.13
CA VAL A 3 -12.52 10.57 -13.66
C VAL A 3 -11.20 10.13 -13.02
N PHE A 4 -11.04 10.32 -11.71
CA PHE A 4 -9.82 10.00 -10.96
C PHE A 4 -9.29 8.58 -11.21
N PRO A 5 -10.10 7.51 -11.31
CA PRO A 5 -9.59 6.18 -11.61
C PRO A 5 -8.87 6.07 -12.95
N LYS A 6 -9.32 6.83 -13.98
CA LYS A 6 -8.62 6.87 -15.27
C LYS A 6 -7.33 7.68 -15.15
N LEU A 7 -7.41 8.86 -14.57
CA LEU A 7 -6.23 9.72 -14.37
C LEU A 7 -5.14 9.00 -13.55
N LEU A 8 -5.52 8.26 -12.51
CA LEU A 8 -4.59 7.47 -11.74
C LEU A 8 -3.87 6.42 -12.60
N GLY A 9 -4.61 5.72 -13.47
CA GLY A 9 -4.01 4.77 -14.42
C GLY A 9 -3.02 5.44 -15.35
N ASP A 10 -3.44 6.54 -15.98
CA ASP A 10 -2.61 7.31 -16.93
C ASP A 10 -1.32 7.84 -16.26
N LEU A 11 -1.38 8.26 -14.99
CA LEU A 11 -0.21 8.70 -14.23
C LEU A 11 0.72 7.53 -13.88
N LEU A 12 0.17 6.41 -13.40
CA LEU A 12 0.98 5.25 -13.01
C LEU A 12 1.65 4.55 -14.21
N GLU A 13 1.10 4.68 -15.42
CA GLU A 13 1.75 4.21 -16.65
C GLU A 13 3.00 5.04 -17.04
N GLN A 14 3.12 6.25 -16.53
CA GLN A 14 4.24 7.16 -16.82
C GLN A 14 5.39 7.04 -15.83
N VAL A 15 5.19 6.41 -14.67
CA VAL A 15 6.24 6.24 -13.67
C VAL A 15 7.05 4.97 -13.92
N ASP A 16 8.34 5.00 -13.60
CA ASP A 16 9.20 3.83 -13.68
C ASP A 16 8.88 2.81 -12.56
N GLN A 17 9.44 1.60 -12.68
CA GLN A 17 9.20 0.52 -11.74
C GLN A 17 9.64 0.83 -10.32
N LYS A 18 10.77 1.55 -10.14
CA LYS A 18 11.28 1.95 -8.82
C LYS A 18 10.29 2.89 -8.15
N ARG A 19 9.82 3.88 -8.90
CA ARG A 19 8.82 4.85 -8.42
C ARG A 19 7.48 4.19 -8.14
N ALA A 20 7.02 3.28 -9.01
CA ALA A 20 5.78 2.52 -8.79
C ALA A 20 5.82 1.70 -7.48
N ALA A 21 6.98 1.11 -7.15
CA ALA A 21 7.15 0.38 -5.90
C ALA A 21 7.10 1.29 -4.66
N HIS A 22 7.72 2.47 -4.70
CA HIS A 22 7.59 3.48 -3.64
C HIS A 22 6.14 3.94 -3.46
N LEU A 23 5.46 4.29 -4.55
CA LEU A 23 4.07 4.75 -4.51
C LEU A 23 3.13 3.71 -3.91
N ALA A 24 3.30 2.43 -4.25
CA ALA A 24 2.49 1.37 -3.67
C ALA A 24 2.61 1.30 -2.15
N LEU A 25 3.82 1.43 -1.62
CA LEU A 25 4.10 1.47 -0.18
C LEU A 25 3.53 2.73 0.49
N ASP A 26 3.67 3.89 -0.17
CA ASP A 26 3.10 5.15 0.32
C ASP A 26 1.58 5.08 0.42
N PHE A 27 0.92 4.50 -0.59
CA PHE A 27 -0.54 4.31 -0.59
C PHE A 27 -0.97 3.37 0.54
N ALA A 28 -0.25 2.26 0.73
CA ALA A 28 -0.55 1.33 1.80
C ALA A 28 -0.31 1.95 3.19
N ARG A 29 0.74 2.75 3.36
CA ARG A 29 1.00 3.51 4.60
C ARG A 29 -0.13 4.49 4.89
N HIS A 30 -0.66 5.19 3.88
CA HIS A 30 -1.79 6.10 4.05
C HIS A 30 -3.02 5.37 4.58
N VAL A 31 -3.31 4.17 4.07
CA VAL A 31 -4.42 3.35 4.57
C VAL A 31 -4.20 2.91 6.02
N LEU A 32 -2.97 2.55 6.41
CA LEU A 32 -2.64 2.28 7.82
C LEU A 32 -2.92 3.47 8.74
N ASP A 33 -2.76 4.69 8.24
CA ASP A 33 -3.04 5.90 9.01
C ASP A 33 -4.54 6.19 9.09
N ILE A 34 -5.32 5.89 8.05
CA ILE A 34 -6.78 5.98 8.05
C ILE A 34 -7.37 4.96 9.03
N GLU A 35 -6.92 3.73 8.98
CA GLU A 35 -7.48 2.60 9.75
C GLU A 35 -6.82 2.40 11.12
N ARG A 36 -5.96 3.31 11.56
CA ARG A 36 -5.12 3.18 12.76
C ARG A 36 -5.84 2.70 14.01
N ASP A 37 -7.09 3.14 14.19
CA ASP A 37 -7.88 2.83 15.39
C ASP A 37 -8.49 1.41 15.35
N GLY A 38 -8.50 0.78 14.17
CA GLY A 38 -8.93 -0.61 13.97
C GLY A 38 -7.79 -1.61 13.83
N ILE A 39 -6.53 -1.15 13.85
CA ILE A 39 -5.36 -2.01 13.72
C ILE A 39 -4.70 -2.17 15.08
N ALA A 40 -4.48 -3.43 15.52
CA ALA A 40 -3.76 -3.71 16.75
C ALA A 40 -2.37 -3.05 16.72
N GLN A 41 -2.03 -2.35 17.79
CA GLN A 41 -0.81 -1.53 17.87
C GLN A 41 0.48 -2.32 17.52
N PRO A 42 0.68 -3.58 17.98
CA PRO A 42 1.85 -4.37 17.58
C PRO A 42 1.89 -4.65 16.07
N VAL A 43 0.74 -4.93 15.44
CA VAL A 43 0.64 -5.13 13.99
C VAL A 43 1.02 -3.85 13.25
N ARG A 44 0.44 -2.71 13.66
CA ARG A 44 0.72 -1.42 13.03
C ARG A 44 2.20 -1.04 13.11
N ALA A 45 2.83 -1.25 14.28
CA ALA A 45 4.23 -0.93 14.48
C ALA A 45 5.14 -1.71 13.51
N VAL A 46 4.92 -3.03 13.37
CA VAL A 46 5.71 -3.86 12.45
C VAL A 46 5.40 -3.56 10.98
N CYS A 47 4.13 -3.23 10.64
CA CYS A 47 3.79 -2.77 9.30
C CYS A 47 4.56 -1.52 8.89
N LEU A 48 4.62 -0.51 9.77
CA LEU A 48 5.36 0.73 9.51
C LEU A 48 6.87 0.46 9.35
N GLU A 49 7.45 -0.35 10.22
CA GLU A 49 8.86 -0.75 10.11
C GLU A 49 9.12 -1.50 8.80
N TYR A 50 8.21 -2.40 8.38
CA TYR A 50 8.35 -3.12 7.11
C TYR A 50 8.29 -2.19 5.91
N VAL A 51 7.41 -1.19 5.90
CA VAL A 51 7.35 -0.15 4.86
C VAL A 51 8.69 0.60 4.76
N GLU A 52 9.27 1.01 5.89
CA GLU A 52 10.55 1.72 5.92
C GLU A 52 11.69 0.88 5.33
N VAL A 53 11.78 -0.39 5.71
CA VAL A 53 12.82 -1.30 5.19
C VAL A 53 12.60 -1.63 3.72
N CYS A 54 11.34 -1.69 3.26
CA CYS A 54 11.04 -1.85 1.84
C CYS A 54 11.47 -0.62 1.03
N HIS A 55 11.24 0.59 1.51
CA HIS A 55 11.74 1.82 0.88
C HIS A 55 13.28 1.81 0.77
N GLU A 56 13.96 1.44 1.87
CA GLU A 56 15.42 1.30 1.87
C GLU A 56 15.89 0.30 0.80
N ALA A 57 15.25 -0.88 0.71
CA ALA A 57 15.58 -1.90 -0.29
C ALA A 57 15.42 -1.38 -1.73
N ILE A 58 14.34 -0.64 -2.01
CA ILE A 58 14.07 -0.05 -3.31
C ILE A 58 15.14 1.00 -3.65
N ASP A 59 15.51 1.82 -2.69
CA ASP A 59 16.53 2.87 -2.88
C ASP A 59 17.91 2.30 -3.16
N LEU A 60 18.31 1.29 -2.39
CA LEU A 60 19.60 0.61 -2.54
C LEU A 60 19.64 -0.31 -3.77
N GLY A 61 18.51 -0.79 -4.26
CA GLY A 61 18.43 -1.82 -5.31
C GLY A 61 18.89 -3.21 -4.84
N GLU A 62 18.99 -3.42 -3.52
CA GLU A 62 19.39 -4.67 -2.89
C GLU A 62 18.60 -4.94 -1.61
N VAL A 63 18.67 -6.17 -1.11
CA VAL A 63 17.93 -6.59 0.10
C VAL A 63 18.75 -6.25 1.35
N PRO A 64 18.33 -5.28 2.17
CA PRO A 64 18.97 -5.01 3.46
C PRO A 64 18.89 -6.25 4.35
N PRO A 65 19.92 -6.52 5.19
CA PRO A 65 19.92 -7.71 6.06
C PRO A 65 18.70 -7.84 6.98
N ARG A 66 18.12 -6.71 7.40
CA ARG A 66 16.95 -6.67 8.28
C ARG A 66 15.61 -6.93 7.56
N LEU A 67 15.54 -6.82 6.23
CA LEU A 67 14.25 -6.99 5.52
C LEU A 67 13.63 -8.38 5.71
N PRO A 68 14.38 -9.50 5.59
CA PRO A 68 13.83 -10.83 5.85
C PRO A 68 13.26 -10.98 7.27
N GLU A 69 13.98 -10.45 8.27
CA GLU A 69 13.59 -10.55 9.69
C GLU A 69 12.32 -9.76 9.99
N VAL A 70 12.24 -8.53 9.49
CA VAL A 70 11.05 -7.67 9.69
C VAL A 70 9.83 -8.27 8.99
N ARG A 71 10.01 -8.83 7.78
CA ARG A 71 8.93 -9.52 7.06
C ARG A 71 8.42 -10.74 7.83
N ASP A 72 9.31 -11.59 8.29
CA ASP A 72 8.93 -12.81 9.02
C ASP A 72 8.23 -12.44 10.34
N ARG A 73 8.70 -11.41 11.04
CA ARG A 73 8.04 -10.86 12.23
C ARG A 73 6.66 -10.26 11.90
N LEU A 74 6.50 -9.59 10.74
CA LEU A 74 5.19 -9.10 10.31
C LEU A 74 4.19 -10.24 10.14
N LEU A 75 4.60 -11.33 9.49
CA LEU A 75 3.75 -12.51 9.30
C LEU A 75 3.39 -13.18 10.61
N GLU A 76 4.34 -13.29 11.53
CA GLU A 76 4.13 -13.87 12.86
C GLU A 76 3.14 -13.04 13.69
N VAL A 77 3.37 -11.73 13.78
CA VAL A 77 2.49 -10.82 14.53
C VAL A 77 1.10 -10.75 13.89
N ALA A 78 1.00 -10.71 12.57
CA ALA A 78 -0.28 -10.71 11.88
C ALA A 78 -1.07 -12.00 12.14
N ALA A 79 -0.42 -13.16 12.22
CA ALA A 79 -1.05 -14.44 12.52
C ALA A 79 -1.52 -14.53 14.00
N GLN A 80 -0.80 -13.93 14.93
CA GLN A 80 -1.17 -13.90 16.36
C GLN A 80 -2.44 -13.07 16.62
N TRP A 81 -2.64 -12.02 15.83
CA TRP A 81 -3.77 -11.09 15.96
C TRP A 81 -4.91 -11.38 14.98
N ASP A 82 -4.79 -12.45 14.21
CA ASP A 82 -5.86 -12.91 13.33
C ASP A 82 -6.94 -13.64 14.18
N THR A 83 -8.13 -13.06 14.23
CA THR A 83 -9.31 -13.68 14.86
C THR A 83 -9.96 -14.73 13.96
N ASN A 84 -9.57 -14.77 12.69
CA ASN A 84 -10.12 -15.66 11.66
C ASN A 84 -8.93 -16.31 10.93
N ARG A 85 -8.57 -17.53 11.30
CA ARG A 85 -7.36 -18.28 10.89
C ARG A 85 -7.04 -18.33 9.39
N HIS A 86 -7.85 -17.69 8.56
CA HIS A 86 -7.69 -17.62 7.09
C HIS A 86 -7.46 -16.21 6.55
N VAL A 87 -7.49 -15.18 7.41
CA VAL A 87 -7.34 -13.78 7.00
C VAL A 87 -6.22 -13.15 7.80
N LEU A 88 -5.29 -12.50 7.15
CA LEU A 88 -4.25 -11.71 7.83
C LEU A 88 -4.89 -10.62 8.68
N ALA A 89 -4.29 -10.31 9.82
CA ALA A 89 -4.72 -9.20 10.64
C ALA A 89 -4.83 -7.91 9.83
N ARG A 90 -5.84 -7.09 10.13
CA ARG A 90 -6.07 -5.81 9.45
C ARG A 90 -4.77 -5.00 9.40
N GLY A 91 -4.51 -4.39 8.26
CA GLY A 91 -3.30 -3.62 7.97
C GLY A 91 -2.13 -4.44 7.38
N ALA A 92 -1.98 -5.72 7.69
CA ALA A 92 -0.86 -6.53 7.18
C ALA A 92 -1.02 -6.90 5.70
N GLY A 93 -2.23 -7.29 5.26
CA GLY A 93 -2.50 -7.66 3.88
C GLY A 93 -2.14 -6.56 2.87
N PRO A 94 -2.69 -5.34 3.00
CA PRO A 94 -2.36 -4.21 2.14
C PRO A 94 -0.87 -3.92 2.02
N ILE A 95 -0.12 -4.02 3.13
CA ILE A 95 1.32 -3.78 3.13
C ILE A 95 2.08 -4.88 2.38
N LEU A 96 1.71 -6.14 2.58
CA LEU A 96 2.34 -7.26 1.86
C LEU A 96 2.05 -7.20 0.37
N ASP A 97 0.84 -6.82 -0.04
CA ASP A 97 0.50 -6.62 -1.46
C ASP A 97 1.26 -5.44 -2.06
N ALA A 98 1.43 -4.34 -1.33
CA ALA A 98 2.25 -3.21 -1.78
C ALA A 98 3.73 -3.63 -2.00
N ALA A 99 4.30 -4.42 -1.10
CA ALA A 99 5.66 -4.94 -1.23
C ALA A 99 5.86 -5.84 -2.46
N ARG A 100 4.80 -6.51 -2.95
CA ARG A 100 4.85 -7.33 -4.18
C ARG A 100 5.05 -6.53 -5.46
N VAL A 101 4.89 -5.22 -5.43
CA VAL A 101 5.20 -4.36 -6.60
C VAL A 101 6.70 -4.32 -6.89
N GLY A 102 7.56 -4.47 -5.86
CA GLY A 102 9.01 -4.43 -6.02
C GLY A 102 9.79 -5.34 -5.07
N THR A 103 9.70 -5.12 -3.77
CA THR A 103 10.59 -5.71 -2.75
C THR A 103 10.46 -7.22 -2.58
N GLU A 104 9.28 -7.80 -2.72
CA GLU A 104 9.09 -9.26 -2.59
C GLU A 104 9.85 -10.06 -3.67
N GLN A 105 10.04 -9.50 -4.87
CA GLN A 105 10.86 -10.14 -5.91
C GLN A 105 12.34 -10.13 -5.55
N MET A 106 12.83 -9.00 -5.03
CA MET A 106 14.20 -8.86 -4.56
C MET A 106 14.49 -9.86 -3.44
N LEU A 107 13.54 -9.97 -2.49
CA LEU A 107 13.64 -10.90 -1.36
C LEU A 107 13.62 -12.37 -1.80
N ALA A 108 12.71 -12.74 -2.72
CA ALA A 108 12.63 -14.08 -3.26
C ALA A 108 13.94 -14.48 -3.96
N LYS A 109 14.51 -13.57 -4.77
CA LYS A 109 15.80 -13.75 -5.42
C LYS A 109 16.93 -13.94 -4.39
N ALA A 110 16.98 -13.12 -3.36
CA ALA A 110 18.00 -13.21 -2.31
C ALA A 110 17.91 -14.53 -1.51
N ARG A 111 16.70 -15.08 -1.34
CA ARG A 111 16.46 -16.38 -0.69
C ARG A 111 16.64 -17.59 -1.62
N GLY A 112 17.04 -17.39 -2.88
CA GLY A 112 17.17 -18.47 -3.87
C GLY A 112 15.82 -19.10 -4.24
N GLN A 113 14.71 -18.41 -3.99
CA GLN A 113 13.37 -18.83 -4.37
C GLN A 113 13.09 -18.51 -5.84
N GLY A 114 12.16 -19.24 -6.44
CA GLY A 114 11.72 -18.95 -7.80
C GLY A 114 11.13 -17.55 -7.95
N PRO A 115 11.02 -17.03 -9.20
CA PRO A 115 10.49 -15.70 -9.44
C PRO A 115 9.05 -15.58 -8.94
N THR A 116 8.77 -14.53 -8.17
CA THR A 116 7.41 -14.16 -7.78
C THR A 116 6.77 -13.35 -8.91
N THR A 117 5.47 -13.52 -9.13
CA THR A 117 4.75 -12.69 -10.09
C THR A 117 4.56 -11.29 -9.51
N PRO A 118 5.12 -10.24 -10.16
CA PRO A 118 4.88 -8.87 -9.74
C PRO A 118 3.42 -8.50 -9.93
N ILE A 119 2.91 -7.64 -9.07
CA ILE A 119 1.60 -7.04 -9.25
C ILE A 119 1.74 -5.56 -9.66
N PRO A 120 0.89 -5.05 -10.57
CA PRO A 120 0.93 -3.65 -10.96
C PRO A 120 0.57 -2.73 -9.78
N CYS A 121 1.25 -1.58 -9.67
CA CYS A 121 0.91 -0.57 -8.67
C CYS A 121 -0.56 -0.12 -8.75
N LEU A 122 -1.13 -0.01 -9.94
CA LEU A 122 -2.54 0.31 -10.15
C LEU A 122 -3.47 -0.73 -9.50
N TYR A 123 -3.10 -2.01 -9.52
CA TYR A 123 -3.86 -3.05 -8.84
C TYR A 123 -3.89 -2.81 -7.32
N VAL A 124 -2.71 -2.58 -6.73
CA VAL A 124 -2.59 -2.24 -5.30
C VAL A 124 -3.41 -0.99 -4.95
N ALA A 125 -3.26 0.08 -5.72
CA ALA A 125 -4.02 1.32 -5.52
C ALA A 125 -5.53 1.09 -5.48
N ARG A 126 -6.07 0.26 -6.38
CA ARG A 126 -7.51 -0.07 -6.42
C ARG A 126 -7.95 -0.94 -5.24
N GLN A 127 -7.12 -1.88 -4.80
CA GLN A 127 -7.41 -2.67 -3.61
C GLN A 127 -7.46 -1.79 -2.36
N LEU A 128 -6.53 -0.87 -2.21
CA LEU A 128 -6.50 0.08 -1.11
C LEU A 128 -7.73 1.02 -1.11
N GLN A 129 -8.19 1.49 -2.28
CA GLN A 129 -9.45 2.24 -2.39
C GLN A 129 -10.64 1.41 -1.89
N ALA A 130 -10.68 0.11 -2.20
CA ALA A 130 -11.74 -0.77 -1.75
C ALA A 130 -11.69 -0.98 -0.22
N GLU A 131 -10.50 -1.16 0.34
CA GLU A 131 -10.24 -1.27 1.78
C GLU A 131 -10.76 -0.03 2.53
N VAL A 132 -10.33 1.17 2.11
CA VAL A 132 -10.80 2.45 2.68
C VAL A 132 -12.32 2.58 2.57
N GLY A 133 -12.90 2.21 1.43
CA GLY A 133 -14.35 2.22 1.25
C GLY A 133 -15.07 1.31 2.24
N GLN A 134 -14.55 0.12 2.47
CA GLN A 134 -15.09 -0.83 3.45
C GLN A 134 -14.95 -0.29 4.87
N TRP A 135 -13.77 0.21 5.23
CA TRP A 135 -13.52 0.81 6.55
C TRP A 135 -14.54 1.88 6.92
N TYR A 136 -14.75 2.86 6.05
CA TYR A 136 -15.72 3.92 6.31
C TYR A 136 -17.17 3.42 6.32
N ALA A 137 -17.50 2.41 5.52
CA ALA A 137 -18.82 1.78 5.54
C ALA A 137 -19.09 1.06 6.88
N GLU A 138 -18.10 0.37 7.42
CA GLU A 138 -18.17 -0.32 8.72
C GLU A 138 -18.32 0.67 9.90
N HIS A 139 -17.67 1.84 9.81
CA HIS A 139 -17.64 2.87 10.88
C HIS A 139 -18.58 4.05 10.63
N ARG A 140 -19.56 3.89 9.73
CA ARG A 140 -20.53 4.93 9.41
C ARG A 140 -21.49 5.23 10.56
N GLN A 141 -22.05 6.44 10.55
CA GLN A 141 -23.14 6.78 11.44
C GLN A 141 -24.39 5.97 11.11
N GLU A 142 -25.15 5.60 12.16
CA GLU A 142 -26.40 4.88 12.02
C GLU A 142 -27.39 5.67 11.12
N GLY A 143 -28.08 4.98 10.22
CA GLY A 143 -29.00 5.58 9.27
C GLY A 143 -28.37 6.13 7.98
N THR A 144 -27.05 6.12 7.85
CA THR A 144 -26.36 6.52 6.62
C THR A 144 -26.29 5.37 5.61
N ASP A 145 -26.50 5.65 4.33
CA ASP A 145 -26.39 4.65 3.26
C ASP A 145 -24.92 4.18 3.13
N GLU A 146 -24.71 2.92 3.45
CA GLU A 146 -23.42 2.24 3.41
C GLU A 146 -22.73 2.35 2.03
N ARG A 147 -23.50 2.16 0.95
CA ARG A 147 -22.97 2.20 -0.41
C ARG A 147 -22.50 3.59 -0.81
N LEU A 148 -23.20 4.62 -0.37
CA LEU A 148 -22.83 6.01 -0.60
C LEU A 148 -21.56 6.36 0.16
N VAL A 149 -21.45 5.96 1.43
CA VAL A 149 -20.26 6.18 2.25
C VAL A 149 -19.05 5.48 1.64
N ALA A 150 -19.17 4.19 1.32
CA ALA A 150 -18.09 3.43 0.69
C ALA A 150 -17.64 4.05 -0.64
N ARG A 151 -18.59 4.47 -1.49
CA ARG A 151 -18.27 5.09 -2.79
C ARG A 151 -17.56 6.43 -2.62
N HIS A 152 -18.01 7.25 -1.68
CA HIS A 152 -17.37 8.54 -1.40
C HIS A 152 -15.95 8.35 -0.87
N ALA A 153 -15.75 7.44 0.08
CA ALA A 153 -14.43 7.14 0.64
C ALA A 153 -13.46 6.63 -0.42
N ARG A 154 -13.89 5.73 -1.32
CA ARG A 154 -13.07 5.28 -2.47
C ARG A 154 -12.69 6.42 -3.40
N TRP A 155 -13.59 7.34 -3.63
CA TRP A 155 -13.33 8.51 -4.49
C TRP A 155 -12.31 9.45 -3.84
N GLU A 156 -12.43 9.72 -2.54
CA GLU A 156 -11.47 10.55 -1.79
C GLU A 156 -10.08 9.88 -1.75
N GLU A 157 -10.03 8.57 -1.56
CA GLU A 157 -8.76 7.83 -1.61
C GLU A 157 -8.12 7.91 -3.01
N ALA A 158 -8.88 7.68 -4.08
CA ALA A 158 -8.38 7.84 -5.44
C ALA A 158 -7.87 9.26 -5.72
N ARG A 159 -8.57 10.27 -5.21
CA ARG A 159 -8.15 11.67 -5.31
C ARG A 159 -6.85 11.91 -4.55
N TRP A 160 -6.72 11.37 -3.33
CA TRP A 160 -5.50 11.49 -2.54
C TRP A 160 -4.31 10.84 -3.27
N GLN A 161 -4.47 9.63 -3.81
CA GLN A 161 -3.43 8.92 -4.55
C GLN A 161 -2.94 9.73 -5.77
N VAL A 162 -3.86 10.29 -6.55
CA VAL A 162 -3.52 11.19 -7.68
C VAL A 162 -2.72 12.41 -7.20
N LEU A 163 -3.20 13.08 -6.16
CA LEU A 163 -2.52 14.26 -5.61
C LEU A 163 -1.16 13.90 -5.01
N HIS A 164 -1.01 12.72 -4.40
CA HIS A 164 0.25 12.24 -3.86
C HIS A 164 1.28 12.04 -4.99
N ILE A 165 0.91 11.39 -6.09
CA ILE A 165 1.78 11.24 -7.25
C ILE A 165 2.24 12.62 -7.75
N LEU A 166 1.30 13.53 -8.00
CA LEU A 166 1.60 14.85 -8.55
C LEU A 166 2.49 15.72 -7.64
N ARG A 167 2.40 15.53 -6.31
CA ARG A 167 3.22 16.28 -5.34
C ARG A 167 4.62 15.69 -5.14
N THR A 168 4.79 14.42 -5.40
CA THR A 168 6.03 13.69 -5.13
C THR A 168 6.81 13.33 -6.39
N GLU A 169 6.21 13.46 -7.58
CA GLU A 169 6.91 13.37 -8.84
C GLU A 169 7.71 14.66 -9.12
N PRO A 170 8.94 14.54 -9.68
CA PRO A 170 9.64 15.69 -10.20
C PRO A 170 8.75 16.37 -11.26
N ASN A 171 8.42 17.64 -11.06
CA ASN A 171 7.69 18.41 -12.07
C ASN A 171 8.63 18.65 -13.26
N PRO A 172 8.35 18.12 -14.46
CA PRO A 172 9.23 18.31 -15.61
C PRO A 172 9.36 19.79 -16.04
N HIS A 173 8.52 20.69 -15.48
CA HIS A 173 8.59 22.13 -15.70
C HIS A 173 9.44 22.86 -14.63
N ASN A 174 9.92 22.18 -13.56
CA ASN A 174 10.81 22.78 -12.58
C ASN A 174 12.29 22.77 -13.01
N ASP A 175 12.66 22.04 -14.06
CA ASP A 175 14.02 22.03 -14.61
C ASP A 175 14.30 23.19 -15.61
N ALA A 176 13.37 24.13 -15.75
CA ALA A 176 13.49 25.33 -16.57
C ALA A 176 13.75 26.56 -15.72
N GLY A 177 14.72 26.48 -14.79
CA GLY A 177 15.18 27.60 -13.97
C GLY A 177 16.70 27.72 -14.01
#